data_4148aaead01c56ee5a06bc97b0fcb116
#
_entry.id   4148aaead01c56ee5a06bc97b0fcb116
#
_cell.length_a   1.000
_cell.length_b   1.000
_cell.length_c   1.000
_cell.angle_alpha   90.00
_cell.angle_beta   90.00
_cell.angle_gamma   90.00
#
_symmetry.space_group_name_H-M   'P 1'
#
loop_
_entity.id
_entity.type
_entity.pdbx_description
1 polymer ?
#
loop_
_entity_poly.entity_id
_entity_poly.type
_entity_poly.pdbx_seq_one_letter_code
_entity_poly.pdbx_strand_id
1 'polypeptide(L)'
;MTQRKILYGVWNGVKYDNTQGGNEAPEGLNLSALTNFNPGNPIDAFVGAQGFLVFDAKVPLAGILLRYYRRTRESSCGRCTPCRVASILMETALQDTINGYGRMVDWDHILESAEQMQETSLCGIGLTTPAAMIGAIRFFLRRLMADPRDISGDIYTTVTAKCIEACPSHVNIPRYINYVRDGHSDLAMGVLLQHYPL
;
A
#
# COMPACT_ATOMS: atom_id res chain seq x y z
N MET A 1 9.44 22.24 15.55
CA MET A 1 8.65 21.20 14.87
C MET A 1 9.07 19.86 15.46
N THR A 2 8.21 19.20 16.21
CA THR A 2 8.52 17.91 16.84
C THR A 2 8.53 16.86 15.74
N GLN A 3 9.69 16.28 15.44
CA GLN A 3 9.83 15.22 14.46
C GLN A 3 9.03 14.01 14.96
N ARG A 4 8.02 13.57 14.20
CA ARG A 4 7.26 12.36 14.53
C ARG A 4 8.19 11.15 14.43
N LYS A 5 8.12 10.28 15.43
CA LYS A 5 8.88 9.03 15.47
C LYS A 5 8.08 7.91 14.82
N ILE A 6 8.78 7.00 14.16
CA ILE A 6 8.18 5.74 13.71
C ILE A 6 7.82 4.94 14.98
N LEU A 7 6.56 4.54 15.10
CA LEU A 7 6.13 3.65 16.16
C LEU A 7 6.45 2.20 15.81
N TYR A 8 6.06 1.78 14.62
CA TYR A 8 6.42 0.50 14.04
C TYR A 8 6.22 0.49 12.52
N GLY A 9 6.81 -0.47 11.84
CA GLY A 9 6.62 -0.64 10.41
C GLY A 9 7.61 -1.59 9.76
N VAL A 10 7.51 -1.67 8.45
CA VAL A 10 8.45 -2.40 7.58
C VAL A 10 8.87 -1.47 6.45
N TRP A 11 10.15 -1.41 6.18
CA TRP A 11 10.71 -0.62 5.10
C TRP A 11 11.79 -1.41 4.37
N ASN A 12 11.63 -1.62 3.07
CA ASN A 12 12.53 -2.46 2.27
C ASN A 12 12.79 -3.85 2.88
N GLY A 13 11.76 -4.49 3.45
CA GLY A 13 11.85 -5.80 4.08
C GLY A 13 12.45 -5.81 5.49
N VAL A 14 12.90 -4.66 6.02
CA VAL A 14 13.45 -4.54 7.38
C VAL A 14 12.34 -4.12 8.35
N LYS A 15 12.23 -4.85 9.47
CA LYS A 15 11.29 -4.54 10.57
C LYS A 15 11.83 -3.40 11.42
N TYR A 16 10.97 -2.45 11.76
CA TYR A 16 11.19 -1.41 12.77
C TYR A 16 10.10 -1.52 13.83
N ASP A 17 10.47 -1.58 15.11
CA ASP A 17 9.51 -1.69 16.22
C ASP A 17 10.00 -0.89 17.42
N ASN A 18 9.54 0.34 17.53
CA ASN A 18 9.90 1.28 18.58
C ASN A 18 8.85 1.35 19.71
N THR A 19 7.91 0.40 19.77
CA THR A 19 6.82 0.41 20.75
C THR A 19 7.33 0.27 22.19
N GLN A 20 8.55 -0.25 22.38
CA GLN A 20 9.22 -0.41 23.68
C GLN A 20 10.20 0.74 24.01
N GLY A 21 10.09 1.88 23.32
CA GLY A 21 10.92 3.07 23.59
C GLY A 21 12.17 3.21 22.70
N GLY A 22 12.30 2.39 21.65
CA GLY A 22 13.34 2.55 20.63
C GLY A 22 13.19 3.82 19.79
N ASN A 23 14.19 4.11 18.96
CA ASN A 23 14.18 5.22 17.99
C ASN A 23 14.86 4.79 16.68
N GLU A 24 14.64 3.55 16.26
CA GLU A 24 15.16 3.03 15.01
C GLU A 24 14.40 3.62 13.83
N ALA A 25 15.11 3.98 12.77
CA ALA A 25 14.54 4.50 11.53
C ALA A 25 15.36 4.01 10.32
N PRO A 26 14.73 3.88 9.14
CA PRO A 26 15.44 3.55 7.92
C PRO A 26 16.52 4.58 7.59
N GLU A 27 17.72 4.12 7.22
CA GLU A 27 18.79 5.00 6.78
C GLU A 27 18.40 5.78 5.52
N GLY A 28 18.76 7.05 5.48
CA GLY A 28 18.49 7.92 4.32
C GLY A 28 17.03 8.36 4.15
N LEU A 29 16.12 7.93 5.03
CA LEU A 29 14.73 8.32 4.97
C LEU A 29 14.52 9.72 5.56
N ASN A 30 14.03 10.66 4.74
CA ASN A 30 13.62 11.97 5.22
C ASN A 30 12.25 11.90 5.90
N LEU A 31 12.24 11.57 7.21
CA LEU A 31 11.01 11.47 8.00
C LEU A 31 10.21 12.77 8.01
N SER A 32 10.87 13.92 7.95
CA SER A 32 10.17 15.22 7.92
C SER A 32 9.33 15.38 6.66
N ALA A 33 9.82 14.90 5.52
CA ALA A 33 9.06 14.91 4.27
C ALA A 33 7.91 13.91 4.26
N LEU A 34 8.06 12.76 4.91
CA LEU A 34 7.02 11.73 4.99
C LEU A 34 5.92 12.06 6.01
N THR A 35 6.28 12.75 7.09
CA THR A 35 5.33 13.03 8.18
C THR A 35 4.55 14.32 7.99
N ASN A 36 4.91 15.14 7.02
CA ASN A 36 4.25 16.40 6.71
C ASN A 36 3.97 16.50 5.23
N PHE A 37 2.89 15.90 4.79
CA PHE A 37 2.45 16.03 3.39
C PHE A 37 2.10 17.48 3.02
N ASN A 38 1.53 18.24 3.99
CA ASN A 38 1.38 19.69 3.94
C ASN A 38 1.88 20.29 5.27
N PRO A 39 2.48 21.49 5.25
CA PRO A 39 2.84 22.18 6.49
C PRO A 39 1.62 22.29 7.41
N GLY A 40 1.69 21.68 8.60
CA GLY A 40 0.60 21.70 9.58
C GLY A 40 -0.40 20.54 9.51
N ASN A 41 -0.26 19.62 8.57
CA ASN A 41 -1.11 18.41 8.46
C ASN A 41 -0.27 17.13 8.56
N PRO A 42 0.03 16.64 9.78
CA PRO A 42 0.82 15.45 9.99
C PRO A 42 0.02 14.20 9.63
N ILE A 43 0.65 13.24 8.93
CA ILE A 43 0.06 11.93 8.63
C ILE A 43 0.31 10.94 9.77
N ASP A 44 -0.65 10.08 10.04
CA ASP A 44 -0.58 9.08 11.11
C ASP A 44 0.01 7.75 10.66
N ALA A 45 -0.03 7.46 9.37
CA ALA A 45 0.63 6.32 8.75
C ALA A 45 0.96 6.57 7.28
N PHE A 46 1.98 5.88 6.80
CA PHE A 46 2.40 5.83 5.39
C PHE A 46 2.39 4.39 4.90
N VAL A 47 1.84 4.14 3.71
CA VAL A 47 1.94 2.85 3.02
C VAL A 47 2.33 3.08 1.56
N GLY A 48 3.34 2.36 1.10
CA GLY A 48 3.87 2.52 -0.27
C GLY A 48 4.68 1.34 -0.77
N ALA A 49 5.45 1.60 -1.81
CA ALA A 49 6.22 0.58 -2.53
C ALA A 49 7.24 -0.19 -1.67
N GLN A 50 7.77 0.45 -0.64
CA GLN A 50 8.79 -0.13 0.25
C GLN A 50 8.20 -0.84 1.48
N GLY A 51 6.89 -0.71 1.71
CA GLY A 51 6.22 -1.25 2.88
C GLY A 51 5.31 -0.22 3.55
N PHE A 52 5.30 -0.19 4.88
CA PHE A 52 4.47 0.73 5.65
C PHE A 52 5.20 1.22 6.90
N LEU A 53 4.85 2.43 7.33
CA LEU A 53 5.31 3.05 8.59
C LEU A 53 4.11 3.63 9.33
N VAL A 54 4.02 3.36 10.63
CA VAL A 54 2.96 3.86 11.50
C VAL A 54 3.57 4.80 12.53
N PHE A 55 2.98 5.98 12.68
CA PHE A 55 3.45 7.06 13.55
C PHE A 55 2.54 7.27 14.76
N ASP A 56 1.27 6.86 14.69
CA ASP A 56 0.30 6.97 15.79
C ASP A 56 -0.25 5.59 16.17
N ALA A 57 -0.31 5.32 17.49
CA ALA A 57 -0.81 4.05 18.05
C ALA A 57 -2.32 3.83 17.81
N LYS A 58 -3.07 4.88 17.51
CA LYS A 58 -4.51 4.81 17.27
C LYS A 58 -4.87 4.23 15.92
N VAL A 59 -3.89 4.16 15.02
CA VAL A 59 -4.12 3.70 13.64
C VAL A 59 -4.12 2.18 13.57
N PRO A 60 -5.23 1.53 13.19
CA PRO A 60 -5.31 0.07 13.04
C PRO A 60 -4.57 -0.39 11.78
N LEU A 61 -3.68 -1.37 11.93
CA LEU A 61 -2.88 -1.89 10.81
C LEU A 61 -3.77 -2.50 9.70
N ALA A 62 -4.79 -3.27 10.08
CA ALA A 62 -5.73 -3.85 9.12
C ALA A 62 -6.43 -2.78 8.26
N GLY A 63 -6.87 -1.71 8.89
CA GLY A 63 -7.55 -0.62 8.22
C GLY A 63 -6.66 0.13 7.22
N ILE A 64 -5.39 0.47 7.57
CA ILE A 64 -4.49 1.16 6.62
C ILE A 64 -4.18 0.29 5.40
N LEU A 65 -3.95 -1.00 5.63
CA LEU A 65 -3.70 -1.95 4.55
C LEU A 65 -4.95 -2.16 3.68
N LEU A 66 -6.15 -2.25 4.27
CA LEU A 66 -7.39 -2.35 3.50
C LEU A 66 -7.56 -1.16 2.55
N ARG A 67 -7.35 0.06 3.03
CA ARG A 67 -7.43 1.25 2.18
C ARG A 67 -6.39 1.23 1.06
N TYR A 68 -5.18 0.77 1.36
CA TYR A 68 -4.11 0.62 0.37
C TYR A 68 -4.45 -0.39 -0.71
N TYR A 69 -4.97 -1.58 -0.35
CA TYR A 69 -5.30 -2.62 -1.33
C TYR A 69 -6.56 -2.32 -2.14
N ARG A 70 -7.54 -1.61 -1.59
CA ARG A 70 -8.65 -1.04 -2.38
C ARG A 70 -8.11 -0.12 -3.47
N ARG A 71 -7.22 0.80 -3.12
CA ARG A 71 -6.57 1.69 -4.10
C ARG A 71 -5.68 0.93 -5.08
N THR A 72 -4.98 -0.10 -4.65
CA THR A 72 -4.19 -0.97 -5.53
C THR A 72 -5.08 -1.63 -6.58
N ARG A 73 -6.23 -2.17 -6.19
CA ARG A 73 -7.19 -2.78 -7.11
C ARG A 73 -7.76 -1.76 -8.10
N GLU A 74 -8.12 -0.58 -7.66
CA GLU A 74 -8.59 0.51 -8.51
C GLU A 74 -7.53 0.97 -9.52
N SER A 75 -6.25 0.99 -9.11
CA SER A 75 -5.13 1.40 -9.94
C SER A 75 -4.62 0.30 -10.87
N SER A 76 -4.90 -0.96 -10.56
CA SER A 76 -4.47 -2.11 -11.36
C SER A 76 -5.12 -2.08 -12.75
N CYS A 77 -4.33 -2.37 -13.78
CA CYS A 77 -4.84 -2.56 -15.13
C CYS A 77 -5.52 -3.93 -15.35
N GLY A 78 -5.45 -4.86 -14.37
CA GLY A 78 -6.07 -6.18 -14.39
C GLY A 78 -5.41 -7.23 -15.31
N ARG A 79 -4.31 -6.90 -15.96
CA ARG A 79 -3.67 -7.73 -17.03
C ARG A 79 -2.95 -8.95 -16.46
N CYS A 80 -2.10 -8.75 -15.46
CA CYS A 80 -1.35 -9.83 -14.84
C CYS A 80 -2.28 -10.64 -13.93
N THR A 81 -2.41 -11.93 -14.17
CA THR A 81 -3.24 -12.82 -13.34
C THR A 81 -2.80 -12.77 -11.87
N PRO A 82 -1.51 -12.84 -11.52
CA PRO A 82 -1.08 -12.72 -10.14
C PRO A 82 -1.52 -11.41 -9.47
N CYS A 83 -1.33 -10.28 -10.15
CA CYS A 83 -1.73 -8.97 -9.63
C CYS A 83 -3.25 -8.87 -9.43
N ARG A 84 -4.04 -9.31 -10.43
CA ARG A 84 -5.51 -9.28 -10.37
C ARG A 84 -6.07 -10.14 -9.24
N VAL A 85 -5.56 -11.37 -9.12
CA VAL A 85 -6.05 -12.34 -8.12
C VAL A 85 -5.57 -11.96 -6.73
N ALA A 86 -4.27 -11.76 -6.53
CA ALA A 86 -3.71 -11.48 -5.21
C ALA A 86 -4.22 -10.16 -4.62
N SER A 87 -4.44 -9.11 -5.43
CA SER A 87 -5.00 -7.86 -4.91
C SER A 87 -6.42 -8.02 -4.35
N ILE A 88 -7.25 -8.87 -4.97
CA ILE A 88 -8.58 -9.20 -4.47
C ILE A 88 -8.48 -10.04 -3.19
N LEU A 89 -7.62 -11.06 -3.17
CA LEU A 89 -7.42 -11.91 -1.99
C LEU A 89 -6.95 -11.11 -0.78
N MET A 90 -5.96 -10.23 -0.96
CA MET A 90 -5.44 -9.37 0.10
C MET A 90 -6.53 -8.39 0.62
N GLU A 91 -7.30 -7.78 -0.26
CA GLU A 91 -8.41 -6.90 0.14
C GLU A 91 -9.47 -7.68 0.92
N THR A 92 -9.88 -8.87 0.44
CA THR A 92 -10.89 -9.71 1.10
C THR A 92 -10.41 -10.16 2.48
N ALA A 93 -9.18 -10.65 2.59
CA ALA A 93 -8.58 -11.08 3.87
C ALA A 93 -8.57 -9.95 4.92
N LEU A 94 -8.27 -8.72 4.48
CA LEU A 94 -8.29 -7.55 5.37
C LEU A 94 -9.72 -7.14 5.73
N GLN A 95 -10.67 -7.23 4.79
CA GLN A 95 -12.08 -6.97 5.08
C GLN A 95 -12.63 -7.99 6.08
N ASP A 96 -12.29 -9.26 5.92
CA ASP A 96 -12.68 -10.33 6.85
C ASP A 96 -12.04 -10.10 8.23
N THR A 97 -10.81 -9.63 8.26
CA THR A 97 -10.14 -9.26 9.52
C THR A 97 -10.89 -8.15 10.24
N ILE A 98 -11.31 -7.10 9.53
CA ILE A 98 -12.08 -5.98 10.10
C ILE A 98 -13.46 -6.45 10.56
N ASN A 99 -14.06 -7.39 9.87
CA ASN A 99 -15.34 -8.00 10.26
C ASN A 99 -15.20 -8.98 11.45
N GLY A 100 -14.00 -9.17 12.01
CA GLY A 100 -13.74 -10.06 13.15
C GLY A 100 -13.36 -11.50 12.78
N TYR A 101 -13.27 -11.82 11.50
CA TYR A 101 -12.94 -13.17 11.01
C TYR A 101 -11.45 -13.37 10.72
N GLY A 102 -10.56 -12.49 11.15
CA GLY A 102 -9.13 -12.54 10.85
C GLY A 102 -8.41 -13.82 11.27
N ARG A 103 -8.95 -14.55 12.27
CA ARG A 103 -8.43 -15.87 12.67
C ARG A 103 -8.81 -17.01 11.72
N MET A 104 -9.79 -16.80 10.85
CA MET A 104 -10.25 -17.79 9.86
C MET A 104 -9.57 -17.59 8.50
N VAL A 105 -8.83 -16.50 8.34
CA VAL A 105 -8.06 -16.20 7.13
C VAL A 105 -6.84 -17.11 7.07
N ASP A 106 -6.63 -17.75 5.93
CA ASP A 106 -5.39 -18.48 5.64
C ASP A 106 -4.27 -17.49 5.25
N TRP A 107 -3.56 -17.01 6.26
CA TRP A 107 -2.49 -16.02 6.09
C TRP A 107 -1.29 -16.57 5.35
N ASP A 108 -1.04 -17.87 5.39
CA ASP A 108 0.06 -18.49 4.64
C ASP A 108 -0.26 -18.44 3.14
N HIS A 109 -1.49 -18.76 2.74
CA HIS A 109 -1.94 -18.63 1.36
C HIS A 109 -1.93 -17.16 0.86
N ILE A 110 -2.31 -16.21 1.73
CA ILE A 110 -2.22 -14.78 1.39
C ILE A 110 -0.77 -14.35 1.19
N LEU A 111 0.15 -14.82 2.04
CA LEU A 111 1.59 -14.55 1.92
C LEU A 111 2.14 -15.09 0.59
N GLU A 112 1.90 -16.36 0.28
CA GLU A 112 2.33 -16.98 -0.97
C GLU A 112 1.80 -16.23 -2.20
N SER A 113 0.52 -15.84 -2.18
CA SER A 113 -0.10 -15.07 -3.26
C SER A 113 0.53 -13.70 -3.43
N ALA A 114 0.89 -13.04 -2.32
CA ALA A 114 1.57 -11.74 -2.34
C ALA A 114 3.00 -11.85 -2.90
N GLU A 115 3.75 -12.88 -2.49
CA GLU A 115 5.09 -13.17 -3.00
C GLU A 115 5.07 -13.49 -4.49
N GLN A 116 4.15 -14.36 -4.93
CA GLN A 116 3.96 -14.66 -6.34
C GLN A 116 3.61 -13.41 -7.15
N MET A 117 2.73 -12.56 -6.62
CA MET A 117 2.41 -11.27 -7.27
C MET A 117 3.66 -10.41 -7.43
N GLN A 118 4.49 -10.31 -6.39
CA GLN A 118 5.72 -9.52 -6.40
C GLN A 118 6.73 -10.03 -7.44
N GLU A 119 6.86 -11.34 -7.58
CA GLU A 119 7.86 -11.95 -8.46
C GLU A 119 7.44 -11.98 -9.93
N THR A 120 6.15 -12.15 -10.22
CA THR A 120 5.68 -12.48 -11.56
C THR A 120 4.87 -11.39 -12.25
N SER A 121 4.62 -10.24 -11.60
CA SER A 121 3.92 -9.13 -12.23
C SER A 121 4.82 -8.36 -13.19
N LEU A 122 4.20 -7.73 -14.21
CA LEU A 122 4.92 -7.08 -15.31
C LEU A 122 5.23 -5.59 -15.06
N CYS A 123 4.63 -4.96 -14.06
CA CYS A 123 4.81 -3.53 -13.81
C CYS A 123 4.98 -3.20 -12.33
N GLY A 124 5.42 -1.98 -12.04
CA GLY A 124 5.70 -1.51 -10.70
C GLY A 124 4.55 -1.67 -9.71
N ILE A 125 3.29 -1.56 -10.15
CA ILE A 125 2.15 -1.77 -9.26
C ILE A 125 2.19 -3.18 -8.67
N GLY A 126 2.25 -4.22 -9.51
CA GLY A 126 2.30 -5.59 -9.03
C GLY A 126 3.60 -5.98 -8.34
N LEU A 127 4.73 -5.37 -8.74
CA LEU A 127 6.05 -5.65 -8.16
C LEU A 127 6.24 -5.01 -6.77
N THR A 128 5.57 -3.90 -6.47
CA THR A 128 5.85 -3.12 -5.25
C THR A 128 4.74 -3.19 -4.21
N THR A 129 3.48 -3.24 -4.63
CA THR A 129 2.36 -3.20 -3.68
C THR A 129 2.31 -4.38 -2.70
N PRO A 130 2.77 -5.61 -3.02
CA PRO A 130 2.76 -6.72 -2.07
C PRO A 130 3.67 -6.53 -0.86
N ALA A 131 4.72 -5.70 -0.96
CA ALA A 131 5.71 -5.51 0.10
C ALA A 131 5.10 -5.16 1.47
N ALA A 132 4.04 -4.35 1.48
CA ALA A 132 3.33 -3.99 2.70
C ALA A 132 2.63 -5.19 3.36
N MET A 133 1.97 -6.06 2.57
CA MET A 133 1.30 -7.26 3.09
C MET A 133 2.30 -8.30 3.58
N ILE A 134 3.32 -8.57 2.77
CA ILE A 134 4.41 -9.50 3.12
C ILE A 134 5.03 -9.10 4.47
N GLY A 135 5.35 -7.80 4.62
CA GLY A 135 5.90 -7.26 5.85
C GLY A 135 4.93 -7.35 7.04
N ALA A 136 3.66 -7.08 6.82
CA ALA A 136 2.64 -7.16 7.87
C ALA A 136 2.43 -8.59 8.36
N ILE A 137 2.35 -9.57 7.45
CA ILE A 137 2.18 -10.99 7.81
C ILE A 137 3.44 -11.50 8.52
N ARG A 138 4.63 -11.28 7.97
CA ARG A 138 5.87 -11.82 8.52
C ARG A 138 6.23 -11.26 9.89
N PHE A 139 5.96 -9.98 10.15
CA PHE A 139 6.47 -9.31 11.34
C PHE A 139 5.38 -8.82 12.30
N PHE A 140 4.17 -8.59 11.82
CA PHE A 140 3.12 -7.92 12.59
C PHE A 140 1.75 -8.63 12.52
N LEU A 141 1.70 -9.94 12.19
CA LEU A 141 0.45 -10.69 12.04
C LEU A 141 -0.46 -10.59 13.29
N ARG A 142 0.12 -10.70 14.49
CA ARG A 142 -0.65 -10.54 15.73
C ARG A 142 -1.28 -9.15 15.85
N ARG A 143 -0.57 -8.11 15.44
CA ARG A 143 -1.05 -6.74 15.48
C ARG A 143 -2.10 -6.50 14.39
N LEU A 144 -1.91 -7.10 13.22
CA LEU A 144 -2.88 -7.07 12.13
C LEU A 144 -4.25 -7.61 12.57
N MET A 145 -4.26 -8.68 13.36
CA MET A 145 -5.48 -9.32 13.86
C MET A 145 -6.01 -8.71 15.17
N ALA A 146 -5.19 -7.97 15.92
CA ALA A 146 -5.56 -7.50 17.26
C ALA A 146 -6.49 -6.29 17.25
N ASP A 147 -6.48 -5.48 16.18
CA ASP A 147 -7.26 -4.25 16.07
C ASP A 147 -8.09 -4.25 14.78
N PRO A 148 -9.24 -4.94 14.78
CA PRO A 148 -10.10 -5.11 13.61
C PRO A 148 -11.01 -3.90 13.39
N ARG A 149 -10.48 -2.69 13.41
CA ARG A 149 -11.25 -1.46 13.15
C ARG A 149 -10.95 -0.91 11.76
N ASP A 150 -11.95 -0.28 11.16
CA ASP A 150 -11.73 0.60 10.03
C ASP A 150 -11.09 1.93 10.49
N ILE A 151 -10.48 2.65 9.56
CA ILE A 151 -9.65 3.80 9.89
C ILE A 151 -10.48 5.06 10.13
N SER A 152 -10.16 5.74 11.24
CA SER A 152 -10.39 7.17 11.41
C SER A 152 -9.03 7.85 11.56
N GLY A 153 -8.53 8.54 10.55
CA GLY A 153 -7.25 9.27 10.64
C GLY A 153 -6.65 9.62 9.28
N ASP A 154 -5.64 10.47 9.31
CA ASP A 154 -4.92 10.92 8.13
C ASP A 154 -3.80 9.93 7.79
N ILE A 155 -4.04 9.16 6.74
CA ILE A 155 -3.05 8.24 6.18
C ILE A 155 -2.67 8.65 4.77
N TYR A 156 -1.42 8.42 4.44
CA TYR A 156 -0.93 8.56 3.07
C TYR A 156 -0.67 7.18 2.48
N THR A 157 -1.30 6.91 1.33
CA THR A 157 -1.07 5.68 0.57
C THR A 157 -0.63 6.03 -0.84
N THR A 158 0.43 5.39 -1.33
CA THR A 158 0.87 5.55 -2.71
C THR A 158 0.98 4.19 -3.40
N VAL A 159 0.21 4.03 -4.45
CA VAL A 159 0.29 2.90 -5.39
C VAL A 159 0.95 3.43 -6.65
N THR A 160 2.13 2.94 -6.99
CA THR A 160 2.92 3.55 -8.02
C THR A 160 3.70 2.56 -8.88
N ALA A 161 4.25 3.06 -9.98
CA ALA A 161 5.24 2.43 -10.83
C ALA A 161 6.22 3.51 -11.29
N LYS A 162 7.44 3.14 -11.68
CA LYS A 162 8.48 4.10 -12.11
C LYS A 162 7.98 5.07 -13.19
N CYS A 163 7.16 4.61 -14.13
CA CYS A 163 6.57 5.44 -15.16
C CYS A 163 5.51 6.42 -14.62
N ILE A 164 4.78 6.07 -13.58
CA ILE A 164 3.82 6.95 -12.91
C ILE A 164 4.59 8.02 -12.10
N GLU A 165 5.63 7.62 -11.40
CA GLU A 165 6.47 8.54 -10.61
C GLU A 165 7.20 9.56 -11.47
N ALA A 166 7.69 9.15 -12.64
CA ALA A 166 8.36 10.02 -13.59
C ALA A 166 7.38 10.97 -14.34
N CYS A 167 6.09 10.70 -14.30
CA CYS A 167 5.08 11.54 -14.93
C CYS A 167 4.73 12.72 -14.03
N PRO A 168 4.90 14.00 -14.48
CA PRO A 168 4.57 15.18 -13.66
C PRO A 168 3.12 15.19 -13.18
N SER A 169 2.18 14.64 -13.97
CA SER A 169 0.75 14.57 -13.67
C SER A 169 0.34 13.24 -13.02
N HIS A 170 1.29 12.36 -12.69
CA HIS A 170 1.05 11.04 -12.08
C HIS A 170 -0.03 10.20 -12.79
N VAL A 171 -0.07 10.26 -14.12
CA VAL A 171 -1.01 9.49 -14.93
C VAL A 171 -0.77 7.99 -14.73
N ASN A 172 -1.83 7.20 -14.63
CA ASN A 172 -1.72 5.74 -14.60
C ASN A 172 -1.35 5.18 -15.98
N ILE A 173 -0.06 5.30 -16.31
CA ILE A 173 0.50 4.93 -17.62
C ILE A 173 0.25 3.44 -17.96
N PRO A 174 0.46 2.47 -17.07
CA PRO A 174 0.18 1.08 -17.37
C PRO A 174 -1.27 0.83 -17.78
N ARG A 175 -2.21 1.54 -17.17
CA ARG A 175 -3.64 1.38 -17.44
C ARG A 175 -4.02 1.93 -18.81
N TYR A 176 -3.63 3.16 -19.16
CA TYR A 176 -4.01 3.71 -20.47
C TYR A 176 -3.35 2.97 -21.63
N ILE A 177 -2.09 2.53 -21.47
CA ILE A 177 -1.41 1.72 -22.50
C ILE A 177 -2.16 0.42 -22.77
N ASN A 178 -2.65 -0.26 -21.73
CA ASN A 178 -3.44 -1.47 -21.92
C ASN A 178 -4.75 -1.20 -22.64
N TYR A 179 -5.45 -0.11 -22.34
CA TYR A 179 -6.66 0.27 -23.07
C TYR A 179 -6.37 0.55 -24.56
N VAL A 180 -5.29 1.28 -24.88
CA VAL A 180 -4.87 1.54 -26.26
C VAL A 180 -4.60 0.21 -26.98
N ARG A 181 -3.86 -0.71 -26.35
CA ARG A 181 -3.54 -2.01 -26.94
C ARG A 181 -4.78 -2.86 -27.20
N ASP A 182 -5.79 -2.77 -26.33
CA ASP A 182 -7.03 -3.53 -26.44
C ASP A 182 -8.07 -2.83 -27.35
N GLY A 183 -7.70 -1.68 -27.99
CA GLY A 183 -8.55 -0.93 -28.90
C GLY A 183 -9.58 -0.01 -28.24
N HIS A 184 -9.49 0.19 -26.91
CA HIS A 184 -10.41 1.04 -26.13
C HIS A 184 -9.84 2.45 -25.97
N SER A 185 -9.75 3.21 -27.06
CA SER A 185 -9.16 4.54 -27.07
C SER A 185 -9.93 5.56 -26.21
N ASP A 186 -11.24 5.41 -26.09
CA ASP A 186 -12.13 6.20 -25.24
C ASP A 186 -11.80 6.02 -23.75
N LEU A 187 -11.60 4.78 -23.30
CA LEU A 187 -11.20 4.46 -21.93
C LEU A 187 -9.77 4.95 -21.65
N ALA A 188 -8.87 4.81 -22.61
CA ALA A 188 -7.51 5.33 -22.49
C ALA A 188 -7.50 6.85 -22.31
N MET A 189 -8.30 7.56 -23.11
CA MET A 189 -8.47 9.00 -22.99
C MET A 189 -9.07 9.38 -21.64
N GLY A 190 -10.05 8.62 -21.14
CA GLY A 190 -10.63 8.83 -19.81
C GLY A 190 -9.58 8.79 -18.68
N VAL A 191 -8.60 7.86 -18.76
CA VAL A 191 -7.49 7.80 -17.78
C VAL A 191 -6.59 9.04 -17.86
N LEU A 192 -6.31 9.54 -19.07
CA LEU A 192 -5.50 10.75 -19.24
C LEU A 192 -6.21 12.00 -18.68
N LEU A 193 -7.49 12.16 -19.00
CA LEU A 193 -8.29 13.32 -18.57
C LEU A 193 -8.53 13.39 -17.06
N GLN A 194 -8.46 12.26 -16.34
CA GLN A 194 -8.54 12.26 -14.88
C GLN A 194 -7.37 13.01 -14.22
N HIS A 195 -6.21 13.03 -14.85
CA HIS A 195 -4.98 13.60 -14.30
C HIS A 195 -4.51 14.84 -15.05
N TYR A 196 -4.98 15.03 -16.26
CA TYR A 196 -4.59 16.12 -17.15
C TYR A 196 -5.82 16.64 -17.90
N PRO A 197 -6.74 17.33 -17.20
CA PRO A 197 -7.86 18.01 -17.86
C PRO A 197 -7.33 19.19 -18.67
N LEU A 198 -7.51 19.15 -19.96
CA LEU A 198 -7.19 20.26 -20.86
C LEU A 198 -8.24 21.37 -20.76
#